data_20a1a7316b9715e404e53d1aa17018e2
#
_entry.id   20a1a7316b9715e404e53d1aa17018e2
#
_cell.length_a   1.000
_cell.length_b   1.000
_cell.length_c   1.000
_cell.angle_alpha   90.00
_cell.angle_beta   90.00
_cell.angle_gamma   90.00
#
_symmetry.space_group_name_H-M   'P 1'
#
loop_
_entity.id
_entity.type
_entity.pdbx_description
1 polymer ?
#
loop_
_entity_poly.entity_id
_entity_poly.type
_entity_poly.pdbx_seq_one_letter_code
_entity_poly.pdbx_strand_id
1 'polypeptide(L)'
;MLRFLTGPVHLDDEGEELRTKLALHLAEAVGQPVQVVASRSYASVAEMVGRGDAELAWLPPAIFVRAEQASPVRLLCAVERSRGAGYRGVLFVPSDSEVTTPADLAGKRVAWVDRDSCAGHLFPRLALRQAGHDPAELFAEQRFEGSHGSVVRAVMRGDADCGATHAQTLDDGETLMLAGWQPYAGHDGMRALLVTPPIPPDVVCASSALDADSLDEVREALLRLHESDDSRLLDEFFGGDKLIGAHPADYDAVRAAMM
;
A
#
# COMPACT_ATOMS: atom_id res chain seq x y z
N MET A 1 0.69 9.74 27.01
CA MET A 1 1.42 10.05 25.75
C MET A 1 1.10 8.96 24.76
N LEU A 2 0.55 9.32 23.60
CA LEU A 2 0.23 8.37 22.55
C LEU A 2 1.41 8.21 21.58
N ARG A 3 1.64 7.00 21.11
CA ARG A 3 2.64 6.67 20.08
C ARG A 3 1.93 6.30 18.78
N PHE A 4 2.26 7.02 17.72
CA PHE A 4 1.78 6.75 16.36
C PHE A 4 2.95 6.24 15.52
N LEU A 5 2.87 5.02 15.02
CA LEU A 5 3.93 4.39 14.24
C LEU A 5 3.64 4.45 12.75
N THR A 6 4.69 4.65 11.96
CA THR A 6 4.67 4.50 10.50
C THR A 6 5.70 3.47 10.06
N GLY A 7 5.55 2.96 8.84
CA GLY A 7 6.58 2.14 8.19
C GLY A 7 7.82 2.94 7.82
N PRO A 8 8.71 2.36 6.98
CA PRO A 8 9.97 2.98 6.55
C PRO A 8 9.73 4.04 5.47
N VAL A 9 8.93 5.05 5.81
CA VAL A 9 8.61 6.21 4.98
C VAL A 9 9.06 7.48 5.70
N HIS A 10 9.40 8.53 4.95
CA HIS A 10 9.77 9.83 5.52
C HIS A 10 10.91 9.70 6.57
N LEU A 11 12.00 9.01 6.21
CA LEU A 11 13.12 8.76 7.14
C LEU A 11 14.18 9.87 7.16
N ASP A 12 14.07 10.86 6.30
CA ASP A 12 14.93 12.04 6.18
C ASP A 12 14.48 13.19 7.10
N ASP A 13 15.18 14.31 7.03
CA ASP A 13 14.92 15.49 7.85
C ASP A 13 13.55 16.11 7.53
N GLU A 14 13.13 16.12 6.26
CA GLU A 14 11.81 16.58 5.84
C GLU A 14 10.71 15.71 6.44
N GLY A 15 10.90 14.40 6.43
CA GLY A 15 10.00 13.45 7.09
C GLY A 15 9.94 13.63 8.59
N GLU A 16 11.01 14.05 9.27
CA GLU A 16 10.98 14.37 10.70
C GLU A 16 10.11 15.61 10.97
N GLU A 17 10.18 16.61 10.10
CA GLU A 17 9.32 17.81 10.20
C GLU A 17 7.84 17.44 10.03
N LEU A 18 7.50 16.62 9.03
CA LEU A 18 6.14 16.14 8.80
C LEU A 18 5.61 15.32 10.00
N ARG A 19 6.43 14.43 10.56
CA ARG A 19 6.07 13.67 11.76
C ARG A 19 5.81 14.59 12.95
N THR A 20 6.61 15.64 13.12
CA THR A 20 6.45 16.61 14.21
C THR A 20 5.15 17.39 14.04
N LYS A 21 4.81 17.85 12.83
CA LYS A 21 3.55 18.55 12.55
C LYS A 21 2.34 17.67 12.84
N LEU A 22 2.36 16.40 12.38
CA LEU A 22 1.28 15.46 12.67
C LEU A 22 1.13 15.20 14.18
N ALA A 23 2.25 15.06 14.90
CA ALA A 23 2.24 14.87 16.34
C ALA A 23 1.60 16.05 17.07
N LEU A 24 1.91 17.29 16.69
CA LEU A 24 1.33 18.51 17.27
C LEU A 24 -0.17 18.61 16.96
N HIS A 25 -0.57 18.37 15.72
CA HIS A 25 -1.98 18.38 15.29
C HIS A 25 -2.82 17.40 16.12
N LEU A 26 -2.36 16.14 16.24
CA LEU A 26 -3.05 15.14 17.04
C LEU A 26 -3.01 15.44 18.55
N ALA A 27 -1.90 15.97 19.08
CA ALA A 27 -1.78 16.31 20.49
C ALA A 27 -2.75 17.42 20.91
N GLU A 28 -3.01 18.39 20.03
CA GLU A 28 -4.01 19.45 20.26
C GLU A 28 -5.42 18.85 20.34
N ALA A 29 -5.75 17.93 19.43
CA ALA A 29 -7.07 17.30 19.37
C ALA A 29 -7.37 16.43 20.60
N VAL A 30 -6.39 15.62 21.05
CA VAL A 30 -6.59 14.65 22.15
C VAL A 30 -6.15 15.19 23.52
N GLY A 31 -5.71 16.44 23.62
CA GLY A 31 -5.32 17.08 24.88
C GLY A 31 -4.14 16.41 25.61
N GLN A 32 -3.35 15.57 24.94
CA GLN A 32 -2.18 14.90 25.52
C GLN A 32 -1.03 14.78 24.50
N PRO A 33 0.23 14.64 24.95
CA PRO A 33 1.37 14.50 24.06
C PRO A 33 1.24 13.29 23.11
N VAL A 34 1.52 13.51 21.84
CA VAL A 34 1.60 12.48 20.78
C VAL A 34 3.02 12.45 20.22
N GLN A 35 3.54 11.26 19.97
CA GLN A 35 4.82 11.04 19.32
C GLN A 35 4.61 10.23 18.03
N VAL A 36 5.00 10.77 16.89
CA VAL A 36 4.99 10.07 15.59
C VAL A 36 6.39 9.54 15.29
N VAL A 37 6.51 8.22 15.11
CA VAL A 37 7.81 7.54 14.96
C VAL A 37 7.79 6.66 13.72
N ALA A 38 8.77 6.84 12.83
CA ALA A 38 8.98 5.94 11.70
C ALA A 38 9.75 4.69 12.15
N SER A 39 9.24 3.53 11.78
CA SER A 39 9.88 2.23 12.00
C SER A 39 10.67 1.79 10.77
N ARG A 40 11.65 0.92 10.98
CA ARG A 40 12.46 0.35 9.89
C ARG A 40 11.73 -0.71 9.05
N SER A 41 10.60 -1.23 9.53
CA SER A 41 9.80 -2.20 8.79
C SER A 41 8.32 -2.15 9.19
N TYR A 42 7.45 -2.41 8.23
CA TYR A 42 6.01 -2.53 8.48
C TYR A 42 5.66 -3.72 9.39
N ALA A 43 6.42 -4.81 9.32
CA ALA A 43 6.22 -5.97 10.20
C ALA A 43 6.40 -5.58 11.67
N SER A 44 7.42 -4.77 11.99
CA SER A 44 7.63 -4.26 13.34
C SER A 44 6.49 -3.34 13.80
N VAL A 45 5.95 -2.50 12.91
CA VAL A 45 4.80 -1.63 13.23
C VAL A 45 3.57 -2.46 13.56
N ALA A 46 3.24 -3.46 12.73
CA ALA A 46 2.11 -4.35 12.97
C ALA A 46 2.22 -5.11 14.30
N GLU A 47 3.41 -5.59 14.62
CA GLU A 47 3.68 -6.29 15.88
C GLU A 47 3.51 -5.37 17.08
N MET A 48 4.07 -4.16 17.03
CA MET A 48 4.01 -3.21 18.16
C MET A 48 2.59 -2.71 18.40
N VAL A 49 1.82 -2.34 17.37
CA VAL A 49 0.43 -1.92 17.55
C VAL A 49 -0.45 -3.08 18.02
N GLY A 50 -0.18 -4.28 17.54
CA GLY A 50 -0.90 -5.49 17.95
C GLY A 50 -0.69 -5.83 19.43
N ARG A 51 0.52 -5.63 19.97
CA ARG A 51 0.82 -5.86 21.41
C ARG A 51 0.39 -4.70 22.31
N GLY A 52 -0.01 -3.57 21.76
CA GLY A 52 -0.30 -2.36 22.54
C GLY A 52 0.96 -1.59 22.96
N ASP A 53 2.11 -1.88 22.35
CA ASP A 53 3.35 -1.12 22.55
C ASP A 53 3.30 0.25 21.86
N ALA A 54 2.32 0.45 20.97
CA ALA A 54 1.94 1.73 20.38
C ALA A 54 0.43 1.78 20.22
N GLU A 55 -0.15 2.97 20.38
CA GLU A 55 -1.59 3.18 20.36
C GLU A 55 -2.13 3.28 18.93
N LEU A 56 -1.34 3.83 18.00
CA LEU A 56 -1.74 4.13 16.63
C LEU A 56 -0.71 3.64 15.63
N ALA A 57 -1.16 3.27 14.43
CA ALA A 57 -0.29 2.93 13.31
C ALA A 57 -0.90 3.31 11.96
N TRP A 58 -0.04 3.76 11.02
CA TRP A 58 -0.37 3.87 9.61
C TRP A 58 0.23 2.68 8.86
N LEU A 59 -0.63 1.89 8.21
CA LEU A 59 -0.27 0.60 7.63
C LEU A 59 -0.77 0.45 6.19
N PRO A 60 0.04 -0.14 5.30
CA PRO A 60 -0.46 -0.68 4.03
C PRO A 60 -1.52 -1.77 4.25
N PRO A 61 -2.41 -2.01 3.26
CA PRO A 61 -3.56 -2.91 3.43
C PRO A 61 -3.20 -4.33 3.87
N ALA A 62 -2.19 -4.96 3.27
CA ALA A 62 -1.79 -6.32 3.64
C ALA A 62 -1.22 -6.40 5.06
N ILE A 63 -0.49 -5.37 5.48
CA ILE A 63 0.09 -5.31 6.83
C ILE A 63 -1.01 -5.07 7.87
N PHE A 64 -2.01 -4.24 7.56
CA PHE A 64 -3.20 -4.08 8.41
C PHE A 64 -3.94 -5.42 8.59
N VAL A 65 -4.20 -6.16 7.51
CA VAL A 65 -4.86 -7.47 7.60
C VAL A 65 -4.03 -8.46 8.44
N ARG A 66 -2.70 -8.46 8.34
CA ARG A 66 -1.84 -9.28 9.22
C ARG A 66 -1.94 -8.85 10.68
N ALA A 67 -1.95 -7.55 10.95
CA ALA A 67 -2.10 -7.03 12.32
C ALA A 67 -3.44 -7.43 12.92
N GLU A 68 -4.53 -7.30 12.15
CA GLU A 68 -5.90 -7.68 12.54
C GLU A 68 -6.02 -9.19 12.81
N GLN A 69 -5.37 -10.05 12.02
CA GLN A 69 -5.35 -11.50 12.23
C GLN A 69 -4.57 -11.92 13.48
N ALA A 70 -3.53 -11.17 13.82
CA ALA A 70 -2.66 -11.49 14.96
C ALA A 70 -3.17 -10.92 16.30
N SER A 71 -3.92 -9.81 16.27
CA SER A 71 -4.30 -9.05 17.48
C SER A 71 -5.52 -8.17 17.22
N PRO A 72 -6.31 -7.84 18.24
CA PRO A 72 -7.47 -6.95 18.09
C PRO A 72 -7.03 -5.49 17.87
N VAL A 73 -6.81 -5.12 16.62
CA VAL A 73 -6.64 -3.73 16.18
C VAL A 73 -7.95 -3.18 15.64
N ARG A 74 -8.14 -1.85 15.77
CA ARG A 74 -9.35 -1.15 15.34
C ARG A 74 -9.02 -0.23 14.16
N LEU A 75 -9.73 -0.39 13.06
CA LEU A 75 -9.64 0.49 11.90
C LEU A 75 -10.24 1.85 12.24
N LEU A 76 -9.50 2.95 12.02
CA LEU A 76 -9.96 4.32 12.25
C LEU A 76 -10.42 4.99 10.97
N CYS A 77 -9.54 5.04 9.99
CA CYS A 77 -9.78 5.70 8.70
C CYS A 77 -8.85 5.13 7.62
N ALA A 78 -9.14 5.48 6.38
CA ALA A 78 -8.34 5.13 5.20
C ALA A 78 -7.95 6.38 4.42
N VAL A 79 -6.87 6.29 3.66
CA VAL A 79 -6.34 7.38 2.82
C VAL A 79 -7.09 7.41 1.49
N GLU A 80 -7.85 8.47 1.22
CA GLU A 80 -8.49 8.69 -0.09
C GLU A 80 -7.51 9.39 -1.03
N ARG A 81 -7.43 8.87 -2.27
CA ARG A 81 -6.66 9.45 -3.37
C ARG A 81 -7.61 9.74 -4.52
N SER A 82 -7.95 11.01 -4.73
CA SER A 82 -8.99 11.44 -5.69
C SER A 82 -8.57 11.34 -7.15
N ARG A 83 -7.30 11.03 -7.43
CA ARG A 83 -6.79 10.97 -8.80
C ARG A 83 -6.96 9.57 -9.39
N GLY A 84 -7.95 9.41 -10.30
CA GLY A 84 -8.22 8.20 -11.06
C GLY A 84 -9.12 7.18 -10.36
N ALA A 85 -9.50 6.11 -11.07
CA ALA A 85 -10.39 5.03 -10.58
C ALA A 85 -9.75 4.08 -9.56
N GLY A 86 -8.73 4.56 -8.85
CA GLY A 86 -8.12 3.85 -7.75
C GLY A 86 -6.74 3.28 -8.07
N TYR A 87 -6.07 2.89 -6.99
CA TYR A 87 -4.77 2.24 -7.01
C TYR A 87 -4.93 0.76 -7.35
N ARG A 88 -4.12 0.27 -8.29
CA ARG A 88 -4.16 -1.12 -8.80
C ARG A 88 -2.77 -1.71 -8.87
N GLY A 89 -2.71 -3.02 -8.98
CA GLY A 89 -1.54 -3.73 -9.47
C GLY A 89 -1.60 -3.91 -10.99
N VAL A 90 -0.45 -4.01 -11.60
CA VAL A 90 -0.33 -4.36 -13.01
C VAL A 90 0.81 -5.37 -13.21
N LEU A 91 0.50 -6.47 -13.89
CA LEU A 91 1.50 -7.38 -14.42
C LEU A 91 1.90 -6.86 -15.81
N PHE A 92 3.19 -6.68 -16.05
CA PHE A 92 3.71 -6.05 -17.26
C PHE A 92 4.83 -6.86 -17.88
N VAL A 93 5.04 -6.65 -19.17
CA VAL A 93 6.11 -7.23 -19.99
C VAL A 93 6.79 -6.12 -20.83
N PRO A 94 7.99 -6.34 -21.39
CA PRO A 94 8.54 -5.45 -22.41
C PRO A 94 7.54 -5.24 -23.56
N SER A 95 7.52 -4.04 -24.16
CA SER A 95 6.57 -3.72 -25.23
C SER A 95 6.76 -4.59 -26.47
N ASP A 96 7.98 -5.06 -26.74
CA ASP A 96 8.36 -5.95 -27.83
C ASP A 96 8.25 -7.45 -27.49
N SER A 97 7.77 -7.79 -26.29
CA SER A 97 7.59 -9.18 -25.84
C SER A 97 6.54 -9.91 -26.69
N GLU A 98 6.78 -11.18 -27.01
CA GLU A 98 5.80 -12.07 -27.66
C GLU A 98 4.69 -12.55 -26.71
N VAL A 99 4.81 -12.33 -25.40
CA VAL A 99 3.81 -12.69 -24.39
C VAL A 99 2.60 -11.76 -24.55
N THR A 100 1.45 -12.25 -24.93
CA THR A 100 0.23 -11.45 -25.19
C THR A 100 -0.91 -11.75 -24.23
N THR A 101 -0.89 -12.92 -23.59
CA THR A 101 -1.91 -13.38 -22.65
C THR A 101 -1.26 -13.91 -21.37
N PRO A 102 -1.99 -13.99 -20.25
CA PRO A 102 -1.49 -14.63 -19.03
C PRO A 102 -1.03 -16.09 -19.23
N ALA A 103 -1.61 -16.83 -20.17
CA ALA A 103 -1.21 -18.20 -20.49
C ALA A 103 0.22 -18.29 -21.05
N ASP A 104 0.67 -17.27 -21.79
CA ASP A 104 2.01 -17.21 -22.39
C ASP A 104 3.11 -17.03 -21.33
N LEU A 105 2.74 -16.77 -20.07
CA LEU A 105 3.67 -16.70 -18.94
C LEU A 105 4.13 -18.07 -18.44
N ALA A 106 3.58 -19.16 -18.98
CA ALA A 106 3.99 -20.51 -18.60
C ALA A 106 5.50 -20.72 -18.83
N GLY A 107 6.19 -21.11 -17.74
CA GLY A 107 7.64 -21.32 -17.78
C GLY A 107 8.50 -20.06 -17.85
N LYS A 108 7.92 -18.87 -17.72
CA LYS A 108 8.64 -17.58 -17.70
C LYS A 108 9.15 -17.25 -16.30
N ARG A 109 10.07 -16.28 -16.22
CA ARG A 109 10.61 -15.75 -14.97
C ARG A 109 9.85 -14.48 -14.60
N VAL A 110 9.42 -14.37 -13.34
CA VAL A 110 8.70 -13.19 -12.84
C VAL A 110 9.47 -12.48 -11.73
N ALA A 111 9.45 -11.15 -11.77
CA ALA A 111 9.93 -10.27 -10.70
C ALA A 111 8.75 -9.69 -9.92
N TRP A 112 8.75 -9.90 -8.61
CA TRP A 112 7.82 -9.35 -7.63
C TRP A 112 8.50 -8.28 -6.77
N VAL A 113 7.73 -7.39 -6.15
CA VAL A 113 8.28 -6.38 -5.23
C VAL A 113 8.70 -7.04 -3.91
N ASP A 114 7.76 -7.47 -3.12
CA ASP A 114 7.93 -8.21 -1.88
C ASP A 114 6.67 -9.02 -1.56
N ARG A 115 6.74 -9.88 -0.54
CA ARG A 115 5.66 -10.81 -0.20
C ARG A 115 4.36 -10.13 0.23
N ASP A 116 4.45 -8.94 0.81
CA ASP A 116 3.33 -8.18 1.36
C ASP A 116 2.89 -7.02 0.46
N SER A 117 3.55 -6.82 -0.68
CA SER A 117 3.17 -5.79 -1.64
C SER A 117 1.83 -6.15 -2.30
N CYS A 118 0.80 -5.35 -2.03
CA CYS A 118 -0.50 -5.54 -2.67
C CYS A 118 -0.40 -5.41 -4.20
N ALA A 119 0.18 -4.32 -4.71
CA ALA A 119 0.27 -4.06 -6.15
C ALA A 119 1.39 -4.85 -6.85
N GLY A 120 2.50 -5.10 -6.15
CA GLY A 120 3.67 -5.77 -6.72
C GLY A 120 3.71 -7.28 -6.52
N HIS A 121 2.70 -7.91 -5.89
CA HIS A 121 2.68 -9.34 -5.65
C HIS A 121 1.27 -9.91 -5.42
N LEU A 122 0.57 -9.51 -4.34
CA LEU A 122 -0.63 -10.21 -3.87
C LEU A 122 -1.79 -10.13 -4.89
N PHE A 123 -2.14 -8.93 -5.34
CA PHE A 123 -3.25 -8.73 -6.28
C PHE A 123 -2.97 -9.25 -7.68
N PRO A 124 -1.76 -9.07 -8.27
CA PRO A 124 -1.41 -9.74 -9.53
C PRO A 124 -1.52 -11.26 -9.45
N ARG A 125 -1.11 -11.89 -8.35
CA ARG A 125 -1.29 -13.34 -8.14
C ARG A 125 -2.76 -13.72 -8.01
N LEU A 126 -3.55 -12.94 -7.27
CA LEU A 126 -5.00 -13.15 -7.18
C LEU A 126 -5.65 -13.07 -8.57
N ALA A 127 -5.31 -12.07 -9.37
CA ALA A 127 -5.85 -11.90 -10.71
C ALA A 127 -5.45 -13.04 -11.66
N LEU A 128 -4.22 -13.57 -11.55
CA LEU A 128 -3.80 -14.77 -12.28
C LEU A 128 -4.63 -16.00 -11.86
N ARG A 129 -4.86 -16.21 -10.56
CA ARG A 129 -5.73 -17.30 -10.09
C ARG A 129 -7.16 -17.18 -10.59
N GLN A 130 -7.72 -15.96 -10.60
CA GLN A 130 -9.05 -15.68 -11.14
C GLN A 130 -9.14 -15.94 -12.66
N ALA A 131 -8.03 -15.74 -13.38
CA ALA A 131 -7.90 -16.09 -14.80
C ALA A 131 -7.64 -17.59 -15.06
N GLY A 132 -7.64 -18.44 -14.01
CA GLY A 132 -7.45 -19.89 -14.11
C GLY A 132 -5.98 -20.35 -14.10
N HIS A 133 -5.05 -19.50 -13.70
CA HIS A 133 -3.61 -19.82 -13.65
C HIS A 133 -3.12 -19.85 -12.19
N ASP A 134 -2.53 -20.94 -11.75
CA ASP A 134 -1.83 -20.98 -10.45
C ASP A 134 -0.45 -20.34 -10.59
N PRO A 135 -0.19 -19.19 -9.93
CA PRO A 135 1.10 -18.54 -10.03
C PRO A 135 2.27 -19.39 -9.48
N ALA A 136 2.00 -20.37 -8.63
CA ALA A 136 3.04 -21.26 -8.11
C ALA A 136 3.54 -22.26 -9.18
N GLU A 137 2.66 -22.65 -10.10
CA GLU A 137 2.97 -23.60 -11.17
C GLU A 137 3.28 -22.90 -12.51
N LEU A 138 2.73 -21.68 -12.71
CA LEU A 138 2.83 -20.94 -13.95
C LEU A 138 4.28 -20.54 -14.27
N PHE A 139 5.02 -20.02 -13.29
CA PHE A 139 6.34 -19.47 -13.47
C PHE A 139 7.45 -20.50 -13.20
N ALA A 140 8.46 -20.55 -14.08
CA ALA A 140 9.66 -21.35 -13.85
C ALA A 140 10.53 -20.78 -12.71
N GLU A 141 10.53 -19.45 -12.56
CA GLU A 141 11.27 -18.75 -11.51
C GLU A 141 10.50 -17.54 -11.01
N GLN A 142 10.56 -17.31 -9.70
CA GLN A 142 9.94 -16.14 -9.04
C GLN A 142 10.97 -15.47 -8.12
N ARG A 143 11.20 -14.17 -8.33
CA ARG A 143 12.17 -13.36 -7.57
C ARG A 143 11.48 -12.20 -6.88
N PHE A 144 12.01 -11.81 -5.72
CA PHE A 144 11.60 -10.62 -4.98
C PHE A 144 12.72 -9.58 -5.03
N GLU A 145 12.44 -8.42 -5.63
CA GLU A 145 13.40 -7.37 -5.93
C GLU A 145 13.43 -6.24 -4.89
N GLY A 146 12.53 -6.27 -3.90
CA GLY A 146 12.45 -5.35 -2.77
C GLY A 146 11.82 -3.98 -3.07
N SER A 147 11.73 -3.55 -4.35
CA SER A 147 11.06 -2.30 -4.72
C SER A 147 10.49 -2.33 -6.14
N HIS A 148 9.49 -1.49 -6.41
CA HIS A 148 8.88 -1.33 -7.75
C HIS A 148 9.93 -0.98 -8.81
N GLY A 149 10.82 -0.04 -8.50
CA GLY A 149 11.89 0.34 -9.44
C GLY A 149 12.89 -0.79 -9.73
N SER A 150 13.18 -1.65 -8.74
CA SER A 150 14.06 -2.81 -8.94
C SER A 150 13.40 -3.88 -9.81
N VAL A 151 12.10 -4.11 -9.65
CA VAL A 151 11.31 -4.99 -10.53
C VAL A 151 11.39 -4.51 -12.00
N VAL A 152 11.14 -3.23 -12.24
CA VAL A 152 11.21 -2.68 -13.60
C VAL A 152 12.61 -2.84 -14.18
N ARG A 153 13.65 -2.53 -13.42
CA ARG A 153 15.05 -2.71 -13.87
C ARG A 153 15.41 -4.16 -14.13
N ALA A 154 14.89 -5.12 -13.35
CA ALA A 154 15.11 -6.54 -13.59
C ALA A 154 14.53 -6.98 -14.94
N VAL A 155 13.31 -6.54 -15.28
CA VAL A 155 12.70 -6.81 -16.58
C VAL A 155 13.46 -6.12 -17.71
N MET A 156 13.86 -4.84 -17.56
CA MET A 156 14.66 -4.12 -18.57
C MET A 156 16.00 -4.79 -18.89
N ARG A 157 16.63 -5.42 -17.91
CA ARG A 157 17.90 -6.14 -18.11
C ARG A 157 17.74 -7.56 -18.65
N GLY A 158 16.49 -8.05 -18.75
CA GLY A 158 16.22 -9.44 -19.11
C GLY A 158 16.50 -10.45 -17.98
N ASP A 159 16.64 -9.98 -16.72
CA ASP A 159 16.77 -10.85 -15.55
C ASP A 159 15.42 -11.54 -15.22
N ALA A 160 14.31 -10.93 -15.61
CA ALA A 160 12.97 -11.47 -15.58
C ALA A 160 12.24 -11.18 -16.91
N ASP A 161 11.28 -12.03 -17.27
CA ASP A 161 10.52 -11.91 -18.52
C ASP A 161 9.26 -11.04 -18.33
N CYS A 162 8.79 -10.93 -17.10
CA CYS A 162 7.68 -10.07 -16.68
C CYS A 162 7.89 -9.57 -15.25
N GLY A 163 7.12 -8.57 -14.85
CA GLY A 163 7.16 -8.03 -13.50
C GLY A 163 5.80 -7.49 -13.06
N ALA A 164 5.66 -7.22 -11.78
CA ALA A 164 4.48 -6.59 -11.23
C ALA A 164 4.82 -5.26 -10.53
N THR A 165 3.98 -4.25 -10.77
CA THR A 165 4.13 -2.93 -10.16
C THR A 165 2.76 -2.29 -9.91
N HIS A 166 2.76 -1.08 -9.38
CA HIS A 166 1.52 -0.30 -9.20
C HIS A 166 1.08 0.37 -10.51
N ALA A 167 -0.20 0.69 -10.57
CA ALA A 167 -0.79 1.49 -11.64
C ALA A 167 -1.96 2.34 -11.09
N GLN A 168 -2.30 3.38 -11.83
CA GLN A 168 -3.56 4.10 -11.71
C GLN A 168 -4.27 4.02 -13.07
N THR A 169 -5.58 3.84 -13.03
CA THR A 169 -6.43 3.80 -14.24
C THR A 169 -7.35 5.00 -14.28
N LEU A 170 -7.92 5.27 -15.44
CA LEU A 170 -9.09 6.13 -15.57
C LEU A 170 -10.31 5.44 -14.95
N ASP A 171 -11.46 6.13 -14.94
CA ASP A 171 -12.72 5.63 -14.35
C ASP A 171 -13.26 4.37 -15.03
N ASP A 172 -12.79 4.04 -16.24
CA ASP A 172 -13.09 2.78 -16.94
C ASP A 172 -12.43 1.55 -16.28
N GLY A 173 -11.43 1.78 -15.40
CA GLY A 173 -10.68 0.72 -14.71
C GLY A 173 -9.70 -0.05 -15.59
N GLU A 174 -9.56 0.28 -16.86
CA GLU A 174 -8.74 -0.41 -17.86
C GLU A 174 -7.64 0.48 -18.45
N THR A 175 -7.99 1.72 -18.79
CA THR A 175 -7.04 2.67 -19.40
C THR A 175 -6.04 3.14 -18.35
N LEU A 176 -4.76 2.82 -18.55
CA LEU A 176 -3.69 3.24 -17.65
C LEU A 176 -3.45 4.74 -17.76
N MET A 177 -3.59 5.44 -16.66
CA MET A 177 -3.21 6.84 -16.49
C MET A 177 -1.76 6.96 -16.06
N LEU A 178 -1.33 6.09 -15.13
CA LEU A 178 0.03 6.03 -14.60
C LEU A 178 0.41 4.58 -14.34
N ALA A 179 1.67 4.24 -14.61
CA ALA A 179 2.24 2.93 -14.27
C ALA A 179 3.65 3.07 -13.70
N GLY A 180 3.96 2.25 -12.73
CA GLY A 180 5.20 2.31 -11.99
C GLY A 180 6.48 2.06 -12.80
N TRP A 181 6.37 1.64 -14.06
CA TRP A 181 7.52 1.53 -14.96
C TRP A 181 7.89 2.84 -15.67
N GLN A 182 6.96 3.81 -15.79
CA GLN A 182 7.16 5.02 -16.60
C GLN A 182 8.40 5.84 -16.20
N PRO A 183 8.75 6.00 -14.91
CA PRO A 183 9.97 6.72 -14.51
C PRO A 183 11.27 6.06 -14.97
N TYR A 184 11.24 4.77 -15.33
CA TYR A 184 12.42 3.97 -15.66
C TYR A 184 12.50 3.60 -17.14
N ALA A 185 11.37 3.24 -17.75
CA ALA A 185 11.28 2.71 -19.11
C ALA A 185 10.48 3.61 -20.07
N GLY A 186 9.99 4.76 -19.60
CA GLY A 186 9.09 5.61 -20.37
C GLY A 186 7.69 4.98 -20.55
N HIS A 187 6.83 5.66 -21.28
CA HIS A 187 5.47 5.17 -21.55
C HIS A 187 5.46 3.90 -22.41
N ASP A 188 6.31 3.83 -23.41
CA ASP A 188 6.28 2.82 -24.47
C ASP A 188 7.26 1.65 -24.26
N GLY A 189 8.09 1.71 -23.24
CA GLY A 189 9.09 0.67 -22.97
C GLY A 189 8.50 -0.63 -22.43
N MET A 190 7.35 -0.55 -21.78
CA MET A 190 6.62 -1.68 -21.22
C MET A 190 5.14 -1.61 -21.61
N ARG A 191 4.44 -2.73 -21.54
CA ARG A 191 2.98 -2.79 -21.69
C ARG A 191 2.34 -3.64 -20.60
N ALA A 192 1.13 -3.27 -20.23
CA ALA A 192 0.32 -4.07 -19.33
C ALA A 192 -0.11 -5.38 -20.00
N LEU A 193 -0.02 -6.47 -19.27
CA LEU A 193 -0.55 -7.76 -19.63
C LEU A 193 -1.86 -8.05 -18.86
N LEU A 194 -1.92 -7.64 -17.59
CA LEU A 194 -3.07 -7.82 -16.72
C LEU A 194 -3.12 -6.69 -15.71
N VAL A 195 -4.27 -6.03 -15.58
CA VAL A 195 -4.56 -5.02 -14.54
C VAL A 195 -5.45 -5.67 -13.49
N THR A 196 -5.13 -5.45 -12.22
CA THR A 196 -5.90 -6.04 -11.11
C THR A 196 -7.18 -5.27 -10.82
N PRO A 197 -8.12 -5.84 -10.06
CA PRO A 197 -9.13 -5.06 -9.36
C PRO A 197 -8.51 -3.95 -8.51
N PRO A 198 -9.29 -2.92 -8.09
CA PRO A 198 -8.83 -1.88 -7.18
C PRO A 198 -8.26 -2.48 -5.89
N ILE A 199 -7.18 -1.90 -5.41
CA ILE A 199 -6.57 -2.25 -4.13
C ILE A 199 -7.09 -1.26 -3.09
N PRO A 200 -7.62 -1.71 -1.94
CA PRO A 200 -8.00 -0.82 -0.86
C PRO A 200 -6.83 0.07 -0.41
N PRO A 201 -7.11 1.29 0.05
CA PRO A 201 -6.06 2.23 0.44
C PRO A 201 -5.39 1.87 1.77
N ASP A 202 -4.28 2.56 2.06
CA ASP A 202 -3.60 2.50 3.36
C ASP A 202 -4.52 2.99 4.47
N VAL A 203 -4.32 2.47 5.67
CA VAL A 203 -5.17 2.74 6.84
C VAL A 203 -4.41 3.37 7.99
N VAL A 204 -5.14 4.13 8.79
CA VAL A 204 -4.75 4.38 10.19
C VAL A 204 -5.58 3.45 11.07
N CYS A 205 -4.92 2.72 11.93
CA CYS A 205 -5.53 1.82 12.91
C CYS A 205 -5.05 2.11 14.33
N ALA A 206 -5.84 1.68 15.31
CA ALA A 206 -5.52 1.79 16.71
C ALA A 206 -5.38 0.41 17.36
N SER A 207 -4.48 0.33 18.34
CA SER A 207 -4.40 -0.78 19.30
C SER A 207 -5.68 -0.86 20.14
N SER A 208 -5.99 -2.05 20.62
CA SER A 208 -7.05 -2.26 21.65
C SER A 208 -6.73 -1.60 23.00
N ALA A 209 -5.47 -1.20 23.22
CA ALA A 209 -5.05 -0.52 24.44
C ALA A 209 -5.51 0.96 24.49
N LEU A 210 -5.84 1.58 23.35
CA LEU A 210 -6.36 2.94 23.32
C LEU A 210 -7.80 2.95 23.85
N ASP A 211 -8.10 3.85 24.79
CA ASP A 211 -9.45 4.02 25.34
C ASP A 211 -10.42 4.58 24.27
N ALA A 212 -11.73 4.47 24.52
CA ALA A 212 -12.75 4.83 23.55
C ALA A 212 -12.80 6.33 23.28
N ASP A 213 -12.63 7.16 24.30
CA ASP A 213 -12.72 8.62 24.18
C ASP A 213 -11.54 9.14 23.33
N SER A 214 -10.32 8.74 23.66
CA SER A 214 -9.11 9.08 22.87
C SER A 214 -9.19 8.54 21.44
N LEU A 215 -9.81 7.38 21.23
CA LEU A 215 -9.98 6.81 19.89
C LEU A 215 -10.91 7.67 19.02
N ASP A 216 -12.04 8.12 19.57
CA ASP A 216 -13.00 8.96 18.84
C ASP A 216 -12.40 10.34 18.55
N GLU A 217 -11.67 10.94 19.50
CA GLU A 217 -10.97 12.22 19.34
C GLU A 217 -9.90 12.13 18.22
N VAL A 218 -9.05 11.10 18.24
CA VAL A 218 -8.03 10.87 17.20
C VAL A 218 -8.70 10.65 15.84
N ARG A 219 -9.74 9.83 15.79
CA ARG A 219 -10.47 9.54 14.54
C ARG A 219 -11.07 10.80 13.97
N GLU A 220 -11.72 11.64 14.77
CA GLU A 220 -12.31 12.88 14.33
C GLU A 220 -11.25 13.87 13.83
N ALA A 221 -10.13 14.02 14.55
CA ALA A 221 -9.02 14.87 14.14
C ALA A 221 -8.45 14.45 12.77
N LEU A 222 -8.24 13.13 12.56
CA LEU A 222 -7.76 12.61 11.29
C LEU A 222 -8.78 12.84 10.15
N LEU A 223 -10.05 12.57 10.36
CA LEU A 223 -11.09 12.76 9.35
C LEU A 223 -11.27 14.24 8.95
N ARG A 224 -11.02 15.16 9.87
CA ARG A 224 -11.13 16.62 9.65
C ARG A 224 -9.81 17.30 9.28
N LEU A 225 -8.72 16.55 9.15
CA LEU A 225 -7.40 17.10 8.81
C LEU A 225 -7.45 17.97 7.53
N HIS A 226 -8.30 17.63 6.56
CA HIS A 226 -8.47 18.39 5.31
C HIS A 226 -9.12 19.79 5.52
N GLU A 227 -9.72 20.05 6.67
CA GLU A 227 -10.33 21.34 7.05
C GLU A 227 -9.35 22.24 7.86
N SER A 228 -8.19 21.70 8.26
CA SER A 228 -7.22 22.38 9.12
C SER A 228 -6.14 23.11 8.33
N ASP A 229 -5.38 23.96 9.01
CA ASP A 229 -4.18 24.62 8.48
C ASP A 229 -3.07 23.61 8.13
N ASP A 230 -3.13 22.41 8.72
CA ASP A 230 -2.21 21.29 8.50
C ASP A 230 -2.64 20.36 7.35
N SER A 231 -3.63 20.77 6.54
CA SER A 231 -4.16 19.95 5.42
C SER A 231 -3.10 19.45 4.43
N ARG A 232 -1.93 20.11 4.35
CA ARG A 232 -0.78 19.66 3.55
C ARG A 232 -0.24 18.30 3.99
N LEU A 233 -0.44 17.89 5.26
CA LEU A 233 -0.07 16.57 5.74
C LEU A 233 -0.78 15.43 5.00
N LEU A 234 -1.95 15.71 4.39
CA LEU A 234 -2.65 14.70 3.58
C LEU A 234 -1.83 14.29 2.37
N ASP A 235 -1.32 15.25 1.60
CA ASP A 235 -0.49 14.97 0.42
C ASP A 235 0.95 14.61 0.82
N GLU A 236 1.59 15.46 1.62
CA GLU A 236 3.02 15.35 1.94
C GLU A 236 3.34 14.15 2.85
N PHE A 237 2.45 13.78 3.78
CA PHE A 237 2.68 12.67 4.72
C PHE A 237 1.95 11.39 4.31
N PHE A 238 0.63 11.45 4.06
CA PHE A 238 -0.18 10.29 3.73
C PHE A 238 -0.23 9.95 2.23
N GLY A 239 0.24 10.86 1.36
CA GLY A 239 0.18 10.71 -0.10
C GLY A 239 -1.25 10.61 -0.63
N GLY A 240 -2.18 11.35 -0.03
CA GLY A 240 -3.60 11.37 -0.37
C GLY A 240 -4.23 12.74 -0.24
N ASP A 241 -5.49 12.85 -0.59
CA ASP A 241 -6.22 14.13 -0.61
C ASP A 241 -7.10 14.27 0.64
N LYS A 242 -7.47 13.16 1.25
CA LYS A 242 -8.38 13.12 2.39
C LYS A 242 -8.21 11.82 3.18
N LEU A 243 -8.55 11.86 4.47
CA LEU A 243 -8.80 10.67 5.27
C LEU A 243 -10.31 10.46 5.38
N ILE A 244 -10.77 9.25 5.12
CA ILE A 244 -12.19 8.89 5.09
C ILE A 244 -12.49 7.73 6.04
N GLY A 245 -13.75 7.62 6.46
CA GLY A 245 -14.21 6.45 7.20
C GLY A 245 -14.05 5.18 6.36
N ALA A 246 -13.62 4.09 6.99
CA ALA A 246 -13.45 2.79 6.35
C ALA A 246 -14.03 1.69 7.22
N HIS A 247 -14.42 0.59 6.59
CA HIS A 247 -14.96 -0.57 7.26
C HIS A 247 -14.04 -1.79 7.06
N PRO A 248 -13.87 -2.68 8.05
CA PRO A 248 -13.04 -3.89 7.90
C PRO A 248 -13.38 -4.73 6.67
N ALA A 249 -14.66 -4.79 6.25
CA ALA A 249 -15.08 -5.51 5.05
C ALA A 249 -14.49 -4.94 3.74
N ASP A 250 -14.09 -3.68 3.70
CA ASP A 250 -13.43 -3.07 2.53
C ASP A 250 -12.11 -3.77 2.19
N TYR A 251 -11.54 -4.51 3.15
CA TYR A 251 -10.27 -5.25 3.03
C TYR A 251 -10.45 -6.76 2.76
N ASP A 252 -11.66 -7.24 2.47
CA ASP A 252 -11.90 -8.67 2.16
C ASP A 252 -11.15 -9.13 0.92
N ALA A 253 -11.01 -8.26 -0.08
CA ALA A 253 -10.18 -8.55 -1.26
C ALA A 253 -8.70 -8.75 -0.92
N VAL A 254 -8.18 -8.03 0.09
CA VAL A 254 -6.81 -8.19 0.58
C VAL A 254 -6.67 -9.54 1.30
N ARG A 255 -7.64 -9.91 2.16
CA ARG A 255 -7.67 -11.22 2.84
C ARG A 255 -7.68 -12.36 1.82
N ALA A 256 -8.50 -12.24 0.77
CA ALA A 256 -8.54 -13.23 -0.31
C ALA A 256 -7.23 -13.32 -1.10
N ALA A 257 -6.53 -12.19 -1.31
CA ALA A 257 -5.25 -12.17 -2.01
C ALA A 257 -4.11 -12.82 -1.21
N MET A 258 -4.22 -12.86 0.12
CA MET A 258 -3.23 -13.43 1.03
C MET A 258 -3.38 -14.95 1.23
N MET A 259 -4.52 -15.54 0.83
CA MET A 259 -4.74 -16.98 0.80
C MET A 259 -4.08 -17.62 -0.42
#